data_68069f798eaa1d4b08eafc3d53e781c1
#
_entry.id   68069f798eaa1d4b08eafc3d53e781c1
#
_cell.length_a   1.000
_cell.length_b   1.000
_cell.length_c   1.000
_cell.angle_alpha   90.00
_cell.angle_beta   90.00
_cell.angle_gamma   90.00
#
_symmetry.space_group_name_H-M   'P 1'
#
loop_
_entity.id
_entity.type
_entity.pdbx_description
1 polymer ?
#
loop_
_entity_poly.entity_id
_entity_poly.type
_entity_poly.pdbx_seq_one_letter_code
_entity_poly.pdbx_strand_id
1 'polypeptide(L)'
;GAIHAAAGPELLEACLAVTEVRSGIRCPTGEARITPAFRLPARFVVHTVGPVWRGGTHGEVELLASCYRASLTLATEHGARSIAFPAISTGIYGFPMKEASRVAAREATSFLASRPGLDRIVLVAFRPDDARILESAAREAARRIEGRDPAA
;
A
#
# COMPACT_ATOMS: atom_id res chain seq x y z
N GLY A 1 5.44 9.37 -12.32
CA GLY A 1 6.53 9.00 -11.42
C GLY A 1 7.33 7.81 -11.94
N ALA A 2 8.31 7.34 -11.15
CA ALA A 2 9.26 6.29 -11.55
C ALA A 2 8.61 4.99 -12.05
N ILE A 3 7.55 4.54 -11.38
CA ILE A 3 6.80 3.32 -11.79
C ILE A 3 6.20 3.49 -13.19
N HIS A 4 5.54 4.62 -13.48
CA HIS A 4 4.98 4.89 -14.81
C HIS A 4 6.07 4.96 -15.88
N ALA A 5 7.20 5.61 -15.59
CA ALA A 5 8.31 5.69 -16.52
C ALA A 5 8.88 4.31 -16.87
N ALA A 6 9.01 3.42 -15.88
CA ALA A 6 9.52 2.08 -16.06
C ALA A 6 8.49 1.14 -16.72
N ALA A 7 7.20 1.32 -16.47
CA ALA A 7 6.13 0.50 -17.02
C ALA A 7 5.83 0.77 -18.50
N GLY A 8 6.20 1.95 -19.00
CA GLY A 8 5.87 2.39 -20.36
C GLY A 8 4.52 3.12 -20.47
N PRO A 9 4.21 3.68 -21.66
CA PRO A 9 3.02 4.49 -21.88
C PRO A 9 1.71 3.71 -21.72
N GLU A 10 1.75 2.41 -21.95
CA GLU A 10 0.58 1.52 -21.86
C GLU A 10 -0.04 1.51 -20.45
N LEU A 11 0.77 1.74 -19.41
CA LEU A 11 0.25 1.84 -18.04
C LEU A 11 -0.68 3.04 -17.86
N LEU A 12 -0.33 4.19 -18.45
CA LEU A 12 -1.19 5.36 -18.40
C LEU A 12 -2.50 5.14 -19.15
N GLU A 13 -2.45 4.52 -20.33
CA GLU A 13 -3.64 4.17 -21.11
C GLU A 13 -4.56 3.25 -20.30
N ALA A 14 -4.02 2.23 -19.65
CA ALA A 14 -4.79 1.34 -18.79
C ALA A 14 -5.42 2.08 -17.59
N CYS A 15 -4.71 3.02 -16.98
CA CYS A 15 -5.26 3.86 -15.91
C CYS A 15 -6.43 4.73 -16.41
N LEU A 16 -6.32 5.27 -17.61
CA LEU A 16 -7.38 6.10 -18.22
C LEU A 16 -8.60 5.26 -18.63
N ALA A 17 -8.41 3.98 -18.94
CA ALA A 17 -9.48 3.03 -19.25
C ALA A 17 -10.26 2.55 -18.01
N VAL A 18 -9.75 2.76 -16.79
CA VAL A 18 -10.49 2.44 -15.57
C VAL A 18 -11.77 3.28 -15.52
N THR A 19 -12.90 2.61 -15.26
CA THR A 19 -14.20 3.26 -15.17
C THR A 19 -14.22 4.34 -14.09
N GLU A 20 -14.74 5.50 -14.42
CA GLU A 20 -14.97 6.56 -13.45
C GLU A 20 -16.09 6.18 -12.48
N VAL A 21 -15.86 6.34 -11.20
CA VAL A 21 -16.91 6.17 -10.16
C VAL A 21 -17.73 7.45 -10.01
N ARG A 22 -17.16 8.58 -10.40
CA ARG A 22 -17.79 9.90 -10.57
C ARG A 22 -16.90 10.76 -11.48
N SER A 23 -17.44 11.84 -12.00
CA SER A 23 -16.75 12.70 -12.99
C SER A 23 -15.31 13.02 -12.55
N GLY A 24 -14.34 12.63 -13.36
CA GLY A 24 -12.91 12.83 -13.13
C GLY A 24 -12.27 11.96 -12.05
N ILE A 25 -13.01 11.06 -11.40
CA ILE A 25 -12.48 10.21 -10.31
C ILE A 25 -12.64 8.73 -10.66
N ARG A 26 -11.52 8.06 -10.91
CA ARG A 26 -11.44 6.62 -11.18
C ARG A 26 -11.09 5.79 -9.95
N CYS A 27 -10.33 6.36 -9.01
CA CYS A 27 -9.94 5.72 -7.76
C CYS A 27 -10.08 6.73 -6.61
N PRO A 28 -11.12 6.67 -5.80
CA PRO A 28 -11.26 7.50 -4.61
C PRO A 28 -10.15 7.25 -3.61
N THR A 29 -9.88 8.21 -2.73
CA THR A 29 -8.92 8.07 -1.63
C THR A 29 -9.30 6.87 -0.74
N GLY A 30 -8.34 6.01 -0.46
CA GLY A 30 -8.56 4.80 0.35
C GLY A 30 -8.96 3.57 -0.45
N GLU A 31 -9.31 3.70 -1.73
CA GLU A 31 -9.63 2.59 -2.62
C GLU A 31 -8.42 2.14 -3.46
N ALA A 32 -8.55 1.02 -4.16
CA ALA A 32 -7.54 0.50 -5.06
C ALA A 32 -8.13 0.07 -6.41
N ARG A 33 -7.28 0.08 -7.44
CA ARG A 33 -7.54 -0.44 -8.79
C ARG A 33 -6.35 -1.27 -9.23
N ILE A 34 -6.53 -2.18 -10.17
CA ILE A 34 -5.47 -3.05 -10.67
C ILE A 34 -5.38 -2.98 -12.19
N THR A 35 -4.16 -2.99 -12.70
CA THR A 35 -3.85 -3.06 -14.12
C THR A 35 -2.74 -4.06 -14.37
N PRO A 36 -2.52 -4.52 -15.61
CA PRO A 36 -1.27 -5.17 -15.99
C PRO A 36 -0.06 -4.27 -15.69
N ALA A 37 1.10 -4.86 -15.49
CA ALA A 37 2.32 -4.12 -15.15
C ALA A 37 3.18 -3.76 -16.39
N PHE A 38 2.80 -4.25 -17.57
CA PHE A 38 3.46 -4.00 -18.86
C PHE A 38 4.95 -4.30 -18.82
N ARG A 39 5.82 -3.29 -18.93
CA ARG A 39 7.29 -3.47 -18.99
C ARG A 39 7.94 -3.68 -17.62
N LEU A 40 7.18 -3.62 -16.53
CA LEU A 40 7.71 -3.92 -15.20
C LEU A 40 7.91 -5.43 -15.00
N PRO A 41 8.90 -5.87 -14.22
CA PRO A 41 9.09 -7.27 -13.85
C PRO A 41 8.08 -7.71 -12.77
N ALA A 42 6.80 -7.47 -13.04
CA ALA A 42 5.67 -7.77 -12.17
C ALA A 42 4.47 -8.17 -13.03
N ARG A 43 3.50 -8.87 -12.45
CA ARG A 43 2.27 -9.22 -13.16
C ARG A 43 1.28 -8.05 -13.21
N PHE A 44 1.21 -7.31 -12.13
CA PHE A 44 0.22 -6.26 -11.93
C PHE A 44 0.82 -5.01 -11.30
N VAL A 45 0.17 -3.88 -11.53
CA VAL A 45 0.28 -2.66 -10.71
C VAL A 45 -1.04 -2.45 -9.99
N VAL A 46 -0.97 -2.34 -8.68
CA VAL A 46 -2.12 -1.93 -7.85
C VAL A 46 -2.00 -0.44 -7.59
N HIS A 47 -3.00 0.30 -8.04
CA HIS A 47 -3.09 1.75 -7.90
C HIS A 47 -3.97 2.07 -6.71
N THR A 48 -3.49 2.86 -5.78
CA THR A 48 -4.28 3.39 -4.67
C THR A 48 -4.00 4.87 -4.48
N VAL A 49 -4.98 5.62 -4.01
CA VAL A 49 -4.87 7.05 -3.76
C VAL A 49 -4.82 7.27 -2.26
N GLY A 50 -3.63 7.60 -1.77
CA GLY A 50 -3.43 7.92 -0.36
C GLY A 50 -3.96 9.31 0.01
N PRO A 51 -4.24 9.57 1.29
CA PRO A 51 -4.71 10.87 1.77
C PRO A 51 -3.61 11.93 1.78
N VAL A 52 -3.99 13.19 1.57
CA VAL A 52 -3.17 14.35 1.89
C VAL A 52 -3.22 14.58 3.40
N TRP A 53 -2.06 14.74 4.03
CA TRP A 53 -1.98 15.00 5.46
C TRP A 53 -2.46 16.40 5.82
N ARG A 54 -3.37 16.51 6.76
CA ARG A 54 -3.95 17.76 7.27
C ARG A 54 -3.95 17.81 8.80
N GLY A 55 -2.92 17.22 9.42
CA GLY A 55 -2.77 17.23 10.88
C GLY A 55 -3.35 16.01 11.61
N GLY A 56 -3.87 14.99 10.91
CA GLY A 56 -4.32 13.74 11.51
C GLY A 56 -5.74 13.77 12.09
N THR A 57 -6.49 14.84 11.85
CA THR A 57 -7.84 15.02 12.44
C THR A 57 -8.99 14.80 11.44
N HIS A 58 -8.67 14.45 10.18
CA HIS A 58 -9.64 14.27 9.08
C HIS A 58 -9.74 12.81 8.62
N GLY A 59 -9.39 11.85 9.48
CA GLY A 59 -9.46 10.43 9.17
C GLY A 59 -8.31 9.91 8.29
N GLU A 60 -7.22 10.68 8.14
CA GLU A 60 -6.11 10.34 7.24
C GLU A 60 -5.46 9.00 7.59
N VAL A 61 -5.36 8.68 8.89
CA VAL A 61 -4.81 7.41 9.37
C VAL A 61 -5.64 6.23 8.88
N GLU A 62 -6.96 6.33 8.97
CA GLU A 62 -7.87 5.28 8.51
C GLU A 62 -7.94 5.20 6.98
N LEU A 63 -7.91 6.34 6.29
CA LEU A 63 -7.82 6.37 4.82
C LEU A 63 -6.53 5.72 4.32
N LEU A 64 -5.40 5.97 4.98
CA LEU A 64 -4.13 5.31 4.64
C LEU A 64 -4.20 3.80 4.92
N ALA A 65 -4.78 3.39 6.04
CA ALA A 65 -5.00 1.98 6.36
C ALA A 65 -5.89 1.30 5.29
N SER A 66 -6.95 1.99 4.85
CA SER A 66 -7.82 1.52 3.77
C SER A 66 -7.05 1.30 2.47
N CYS A 67 -6.10 2.18 2.10
CA CYS A 67 -5.24 1.98 0.93
C CYS A 67 -4.49 0.64 0.98
N TYR A 68 -3.89 0.32 2.12
CA TYR A 68 -3.18 -0.95 2.30
C TYR A 68 -4.14 -2.14 2.22
N ARG A 69 -5.25 -2.13 2.97
CA ARG A 69 -6.24 -3.22 2.97
C ARG A 69 -6.83 -3.46 1.58
N ALA A 70 -7.27 -2.41 0.90
CA ALA A 70 -7.84 -2.51 -0.44
C ALA A 70 -6.83 -3.08 -1.43
N SER A 71 -5.57 -2.62 -1.38
CA SER A 71 -4.51 -3.11 -2.26
C SER A 71 -4.16 -4.57 -1.99
N LEU A 72 -4.05 -4.97 -0.73
CA LEU A 72 -3.75 -6.35 -0.33
C LEU A 72 -4.87 -7.31 -0.74
N THR A 73 -6.13 -6.92 -0.51
CA THR A 73 -7.30 -7.70 -0.91
C THR A 73 -7.32 -7.88 -2.42
N LEU A 74 -7.20 -6.80 -3.18
CA LEU A 74 -7.24 -6.83 -4.63
C LEU A 74 -6.10 -7.66 -5.25
N ALA A 75 -4.88 -7.54 -4.70
CA ALA A 75 -3.74 -8.36 -5.13
C ALA A 75 -4.00 -9.85 -4.89
N THR A 76 -4.55 -10.22 -3.74
CA THR A 76 -4.86 -11.61 -3.40
C THR A 76 -5.98 -12.18 -4.29
N GLU A 77 -7.03 -11.41 -4.55
CA GLU A 77 -8.12 -11.80 -5.46
C GLU A 77 -7.63 -12.08 -6.89
N HIS A 78 -6.55 -11.42 -7.30
CA HIS A 78 -5.89 -11.65 -8.60
C HIS A 78 -4.76 -12.71 -8.54
N GLY A 79 -4.65 -13.45 -7.45
CA GLY A 79 -3.68 -14.54 -7.31
C GLY A 79 -2.23 -14.08 -7.18
N ALA A 80 -1.98 -12.88 -6.70
CA ALA A 80 -0.64 -12.44 -6.36
C ALA A 80 -0.16 -13.16 -5.10
N ARG A 81 1.11 -13.61 -5.11
CA ARG A 81 1.77 -14.26 -3.95
C ARG A 81 2.66 -13.29 -3.18
N SER A 82 3.00 -12.17 -3.80
CA SER A 82 3.79 -11.11 -3.17
C SER A 82 3.36 -9.75 -3.68
N ILE A 83 3.53 -8.74 -2.83
CA ILE A 83 3.27 -7.33 -3.17
C ILE A 83 4.35 -6.45 -2.56
N ALA A 84 4.76 -5.41 -3.28
CA ALA A 84 5.65 -4.37 -2.78
C ALA A 84 4.91 -3.02 -2.70
N PHE A 85 5.05 -2.33 -1.58
CA PHE A 85 4.48 -1.02 -1.36
C PHE A 85 5.57 0.04 -1.22
N PRO A 86 5.47 1.17 -1.93
CA PRO A 86 6.20 2.38 -1.55
C PRO A 86 5.61 2.97 -0.26
N ALA A 87 6.29 3.95 0.32
CA ALA A 87 5.78 4.70 1.47
C ALA A 87 4.63 5.64 1.03
N ILE A 88 3.40 5.13 1.05
CA ILE A 88 2.20 5.84 0.57
C ILE A 88 2.00 7.14 1.33
N SER A 89 1.70 8.23 0.62
CA SER A 89 1.42 9.59 1.12
C SER A 89 2.59 10.32 1.79
N THR A 90 3.77 9.73 1.94
CA THR A 90 4.89 10.36 2.67
C THR A 90 5.70 11.37 1.85
N GLY A 91 5.45 11.46 0.55
CA GLY A 91 6.07 12.46 -0.33
C GLY A 91 5.29 13.77 -0.34
N ILE A 92 4.76 14.16 -1.52
CA ILE A 92 4.04 15.43 -1.75
C ILE A 92 2.82 15.57 -0.81
N TYR A 93 2.18 14.47 -0.42
CA TYR A 93 1.03 14.50 0.48
C TYR A 93 1.39 14.73 1.95
N GLY A 94 2.68 14.73 2.30
CA GLY A 94 3.19 15.19 3.59
C GLY A 94 2.81 14.34 4.79
N PHE A 95 2.34 13.11 4.61
CA PHE A 95 2.04 12.22 5.73
C PHE A 95 3.34 11.93 6.52
N PRO A 96 3.38 12.12 7.86
CA PRO A 96 4.58 11.90 8.64
C PRO A 96 5.06 10.44 8.52
N MET A 97 6.34 10.27 8.20
CA MET A 97 6.93 8.95 7.89
C MET A 97 6.73 7.94 9.02
N LYS A 98 6.88 8.37 10.26
CA LYS A 98 6.73 7.51 11.44
C LYS A 98 5.32 6.96 11.60
N GLU A 99 4.31 7.83 11.44
CA GLU A 99 2.90 7.46 11.51
C GLU A 99 2.51 6.58 10.33
N ALA A 100 2.93 6.94 9.12
CA ALA A 100 2.67 6.15 7.91
C ALA A 100 3.28 4.75 8.01
N SER A 101 4.51 4.64 8.54
CA SER A 101 5.19 3.35 8.74
C SER A 101 4.44 2.46 9.74
N ARG A 102 3.89 3.02 10.80
CA ARG A 102 3.07 2.27 11.78
C ARG A 102 1.80 1.72 11.15
N VAL A 103 1.13 2.53 10.32
CA VAL A 103 -0.06 2.08 9.58
C VAL A 103 0.32 0.97 8.61
N ALA A 104 1.33 1.16 7.78
CA ALA A 104 1.80 0.18 6.80
C ALA A 104 2.16 -1.16 7.46
N ALA A 105 2.96 -1.12 8.52
CA ALA A 105 3.40 -2.31 9.24
C ALA A 105 2.21 -3.05 9.89
N ARG A 106 1.31 -2.33 10.54
CA ARG A 106 0.11 -2.91 11.16
C ARG A 106 -0.76 -3.63 10.13
N GLU A 107 -1.10 -2.97 9.03
CA GLU A 107 -1.96 -3.56 8.01
C GLU A 107 -1.28 -4.76 7.32
N ALA A 108 0.02 -4.67 7.02
CA ALA A 108 0.78 -5.75 6.41
C ALA A 108 0.86 -7.00 7.33
N THR A 109 1.23 -6.82 8.58
CA THR A 109 1.36 -7.94 9.53
C THR A 109 0.01 -8.56 9.86
N SER A 110 -1.03 -7.74 10.07
CA SER A 110 -2.39 -8.24 10.33
C SER A 110 -2.94 -9.02 9.15
N PHE A 111 -2.67 -8.58 7.92
CA PHE A 111 -3.14 -9.27 6.72
C PHE A 111 -2.45 -10.64 6.57
N LEU A 112 -1.13 -10.70 6.72
CA LEU A 112 -0.37 -11.95 6.65
C LEU A 112 -0.80 -12.96 7.73
N ALA A 113 -1.13 -12.49 8.93
CA ALA A 113 -1.57 -13.35 10.02
C ALA A 113 -3.00 -13.88 9.84
N SER A 114 -3.87 -13.16 9.14
CA SER A 114 -5.30 -13.46 9.09
C SER A 114 -5.79 -14.09 7.78
N ARG A 115 -5.00 -14.00 6.70
CA ARG A 115 -5.44 -14.44 5.37
C ARG A 115 -4.38 -15.27 4.64
N PRO A 116 -4.73 -16.50 4.20
CA PRO A 116 -3.88 -17.28 3.31
C PRO A 116 -3.85 -16.66 1.91
N GLY A 117 -2.79 -16.91 1.16
CA GLY A 117 -2.68 -16.54 -0.25
C GLY A 117 -1.56 -15.57 -0.58
N LEU A 118 -1.10 -14.76 0.37
CA LEU A 118 0.06 -13.90 0.23
C LEU A 118 1.22 -14.45 1.07
N ASP A 119 2.38 -14.67 0.42
CA ASP A 119 3.57 -15.20 1.10
C ASP A 119 4.50 -14.08 1.60
N ARG A 120 4.44 -12.93 0.94
CA ARG A 120 5.39 -11.85 1.21
C ARG A 120 4.80 -10.48 0.90
N ILE A 121 4.99 -9.56 1.86
CA ILE A 121 4.76 -8.12 1.68
C ILE A 121 6.10 -7.42 1.87
N VAL A 122 6.47 -6.55 0.92
CA VAL A 122 7.70 -5.76 0.95
C VAL A 122 7.33 -4.31 1.12
N LEU A 123 7.80 -3.68 2.18
CA LEU A 123 7.68 -2.23 2.39
C LEU A 123 8.97 -1.57 1.92
N VAL A 124 8.87 -0.65 0.96
CA VAL A 124 10.01 -0.03 0.28
C VAL A 124 10.13 1.43 0.69
N ALA A 125 11.32 1.82 1.11
CA ALA A 125 11.68 3.21 1.38
C ALA A 125 12.67 3.73 0.34
N PHE A 126 12.59 5.01 0.04
CA PHE A 126 13.50 5.67 -0.89
C PHE A 126 14.84 6.06 -0.23
N ARG A 127 14.84 6.39 1.06
CA ARG A 127 16.02 6.81 1.82
C ARG A 127 16.35 5.81 2.93
N PRO A 128 17.64 5.63 3.29
CA PRO A 128 18.05 4.72 4.37
C PRO A 128 17.39 5.05 5.72
N ASP A 129 17.19 6.33 6.05
CA ASP A 129 16.53 6.74 7.30
C ASP A 129 15.07 6.31 7.34
N ASP A 130 14.35 6.46 6.23
CA ASP A 130 12.97 6.00 6.11
C ASP A 130 12.88 4.47 6.19
N ALA A 131 13.86 3.75 5.66
CA ALA A 131 13.96 2.30 5.78
C ALA A 131 14.10 1.86 7.25
N ARG A 132 14.93 2.54 8.05
CA ARG A 132 15.06 2.27 9.48
C ARG A 132 13.76 2.49 10.25
N ILE A 133 13.00 3.53 9.90
CA ILE A 133 11.69 3.81 10.50
C ILE A 133 10.69 2.70 10.16
N LEU A 134 10.63 2.27 8.89
CA LEU A 134 9.78 1.17 8.43
C LEU A 134 10.15 -0.16 9.13
N GLU A 135 11.43 -0.48 9.23
CA GLU A 135 11.90 -1.69 9.88
C GLU A 135 11.54 -1.72 11.38
N SER A 136 11.71 -0.61 12.07
CA SER A 136 11.31 -0.48 13.47
C SER A 136 9.81 -0.69 13.65
N ALA A 137 8.98 -0.09 12.80
CA ALA A 137 7.53 -0.25 12.82
C ALA A 137 7.11 -1.70 12.53
N ALA A 138 7.75 -2.36 11.56
CA ALA A 138 7.46 -3.75 11.22
C ALA A 138 7.78 -4.71 12.37
N ARG A 139 8.92 -4.54 13.04
CA ARG A 139 9.30 -5.32 14.22
C ARG A 139 8.34 -5.11 15.38
N GLU A 140 7.87 -3.88 15.61
CA GLU A 140 6.88 -3.59 16.65
C GLU A 140 5.53 -4.26 16.35
N ALA A 141 5.06 -4.19 15.11
CA ALA A 141 3.81 -4.79 14.69
C ALA A 141 3.85 -6.33 14.80
N ALA A 142 4.94 -6.97 14.41
CA ALA A 142 5.12 -8.42 14.54
C ALA A 142 5.04 -8.88 16.00
N ARG A 143 5.77 -8.22 16.92
CA ARG A 143 5.71 -8.55 18.35
C ARG A 143 4.30 -8.43 18.94
N ARG A 144 3.49 -7.50 18.46
CA ARG A 144 2.11 -7.34 18.94
C ARG A 144 1.19 -8.50 18.51
N ILE A 145 1.47 -9.13 17.39
CA ILE A 145 0.72 -10.31 16.92
C ILE A 145 1.16 -11.53 17.71
N GLU A 146 2.47 -11.75 17.88
CA GLU A 146 3.01 -12.87 18.66
C GLU A 146 2.55 -12.84 20.12
N GLY A 147 2.46 -11.66 20.76
CA GLY A 147 1.95 -11.50 22.13
C GLY A 147 0.42 -11.62 22.27
N ARG A 148 -0.33 -11.80 21.18
CA ARG A 148 -1.78 -12.04 21.17
C ARG A 148 -2.16 -13.50 20.94
N ASP A 149 -1.18 -14.40 20.83
CA ASP A 149 -1.45 -15.83 20.67
C ASP A 149 -2.04 -16.39 21.98
N PRO A 150 -3.33 -16.79 22.03
CA PRO A 150 -3.98 -17.29 23.26
C PRO A 150 -3.57 -18.73 23.61
N ALA A 151 -2.59 -19.31 22.92
CA ALA A 151 -2.08 -20.68 23.14
C ALA A 151 -0.68 -20.73 23.79
N ALA A 152 -0.24 -19.64 24.39
CA ALA A 152 0.99 -19.60 25.19
C ALA A 152 0.64 -19.71 26.69
#